data_552161c771b123bbde8d27540d47d0c1
#
_entry.id   552161c771b123bbde8d27540d47d0c1
#
_cell.length_a   1.000
_cell.length_b   1.000
_cell.length_c   1.000
_cell.angle_alpha   90.00
_cell.angle_beta   90.00
_cell.angle_gamma   90.00
#
_symmetry.space_group_name_H-M   'P 1'
#
loop_
_entity.id
_entity.type
_entity.pdbx_description
1 polymer ?
#
loop_
_entity_poly.entity_id
_entity_poly.type
_entity_poly.pdbx_seq_one_letter_code
_entity_poly.pdbx_strand_id
1 'polypeptide(L)'
;MAELIPSLNTCLPRMQSGEKRFAERLKSHLEDDYLCWYELPVGKRQRYSDFIVLHPGRGLLLLEVKDWKLDTIAKIDHVSVKLRTSNGSESASNPLAQVRQCAYQLVNRLKQDPQLVHSEGRYVGNLLFPYGYGVVLSNITRRDFNNTDMKELSLIHI
;
A
#
# COMPACT_ATOMS: atom_id res chain seq x y z
N MET A 1 -14.10 -3.64 -15.21
CA MET A 1 -13.84 -2.87 -13.96
C MET A 1 -13.25 -3.82 -12.94
N ALA A 2 -12.24 -3.39 -12.21
CA ALA A 2 -11.56 -4.19 -11.18
C ALA A 2 -12.55 -4.77 -10.15
N GLU A 3 -12.27 -5.98 -9.70
CA GLU A 3 -13.01 -6.62 -8.61
C GLU A 3 -12.43 -6.18 -7.27
N LEU A 4 -13.27 -5.62 -6.38
CA LEU A 4 -12.90 -5.26 -5.01
C LEU A 4 -13.43 -6.32 -4.03
N ILE A 5 -12.58 -6.82 -3.17
CA ILE A 5 -12.85 -7.90 -2.21
C ILE A 5 -12.55 -7.40 -0.78
N PRO A 6 -13.49 -7.35 0.15
CA PRO A 6 -14.93 -7.48 -0.07
C PRO A 6 -15.47 -6.41 -1.03
N SER A 7 -16.71 -6.53 -1.50
CA SER A 7 -17.28 -5.56 -2.45
C SER A 7 -17.20 -4.12 -1.90
N LEU A 8 -17.13 -3.14 -2.80
CA LEU A 8 -17.03 -1.73 -2.41
C LEU A 8 -18.11 -1.32 -1.39
N ASN A 9 -19.36 -1.70 -1.64
CA ASN A 9 -20.46 -1.38 -0.73
C ASN A 9 -20.29 -1.97 0.67
N THR A 10 -19.65 -3.13 0.78
CA THR A 10 -19.34 -3.79 2.06
C THR A 10 -18.22 -3.07 2.81
N CYS A 11 -17.22 -2.55 2.08
CA CYS A 11 -16.05 -1.90 2.67
C CYS A 11 -16.27 -0.44 3.04
N LEU A 12 -17.08 0.30 2.25
CA LEU A 12 -17.29 1.74 2.40
C LEU A 12 -17.58 2.23 3.84
N PRO A 13 -18.40 1.55 4.66
CA PRO A 13 -18.66 1.99 6.02
C PRO A 13 -17.45 2.02 6.94
N ARG A 14 -16.42 1.19 6.64
CA ARG A 14 -15.20 1.07 7.45
C ARG A 14 -14.07 1.97 6.95
N MET A 15 -14.13 2.39 5.69
CA MET A 15 -13.10 3.18 5.03
C MET A 15 -13.06 4.61 5.52
N GLN A 16 -11.86 5.15 5.67
CA GLN A 16 -11.62 6.58 5.82
C GLN A 16 -11.83 7.32 4.50
N SER A 17 -11.91 8.65 4.55
CA SER A 17 -12.21 9.48 3.37
C SER A 17 -11.24 9.25 2.21
N GLY A 18 -9.93 9.17 2.46
CA GLY A 18 -8.94 8.91 1.43
C GLY A 18 -9.02 7.51 0.85
N GLU A 19 -9.27 6.52 1.70
CA GLU A 19 -9.46 5.14 1.27
C GLU A 19 -10.69 5.00 0.37
N LYS A 20 -11.81 5.67 0.69
CA LYS A 20 -13.02 5.68 -0.15
C LYS A 20 -12.73 6.22 -1.54
N ARG A 21 -12.11 7.41 -1.61
CA ARG A 21 -11.73 8.02 -2.90
C ARG A 21 -10.79 7.14 -3.70
N PHE A 22 -9.84 6.50 -3.04
CA PHE A 22 -8.90 5.60 -3.68
C PHE A 22 -9.58 4.32 -4.18
N ALA A 23 -10.42 3.69 -3.37
CA ALA A 23 -11.20 2.51 -3.75
C ALA A 23 -12.12 2.76 -4.96
N GLU A 24 -12.79 3.90 -4.99
CA GLU A 24 -13.61 4.34 -6.13
C GLU A 24 -12.77 4.51 -7.40
N ARG A 25 -11.55 5.07 -7.27
CA ARG A 25 -10.62 5.20 -8.40
C ARG A 25 -10.11 3.84 -8.88
N LEU A 26 -9.74 2.93 -7.99
CA LEU A 26 -9.35 1.57 -8.37
C LEU A 26 -10.48 0.91 -9.18
N LYS A 27 -11.70 0.98 -8.68
CA LYS A 27 -12.86 0.37 -9.35
C LYS A 27 -13.16 1.01 -10.71
N SER A 28 -13.05 2.33 -10.84
CA SER A 28 -13.45 3.04 -12.06
C SER A 28 -12.39 3.08 -13.17
N HIS A 29 -11.10 2.98 -12.81
CA HIS A 29 -10.00 3.16 -13.75
C HIS A 29 -9.22 1.89 -14.07
N LEU A 30 -9.28 0.87 -13.22
CA LEU A 30 -8.63 -0.39 -13.50
C LEU A 30 -9.55 -1.29 -14.36
N GLU A 31 -8.92 -2.10 -15.20
CA GLU A 31 -9.55 -3.09 -16.06
C GLU A 31 -10.13 -4.25 -15.24
N ASP A 32 -10.86 -5.17 -15.86
CA ASP A 32 -11.57 -6.26 -15.18
C ASP A 32 -10.67 -7.43 -14.78
N ASP A 33 -9.44 -7.47 -15.22
CA ASP A 33 -8.41 -8.43 -14.84
C ASP A 33 -7.65 -8.08 -13.54
N TYR A 34 -8.00 -6.93 -12.90
CA TYR A 34 -7.46 -6.57 -11.59
C TYR A 34 -8.32 -7.09 -10.45
N LEU A 35 -7.65 -7.72 -9.46
CA LEU A 35 -8.21 -8.08 -8.17
C LEU A 35 -7.67 -7.14 -7.09
N CYS A 36 -8.55 -6.54 -6.31
CA CYS A 36 -8.18 -5.61 -5.26
C CYS A 36 -8.75 -6.09 -3.92
N TRP A 37 -7.91 -6.29 -2.92
CA TRP A 37 -8.34 -6.59 -1.55
C TRP A 37 -8.21 -5.37 -0.68
N TYR A 38 -9.22 -5.14 0.16
CA TYR A 38 -9.22 -4.14 1.21
C TYR A 38 -9.02 -4.80 2.58
N GLU A 39 -8.03 -4.32 3.36
CA GLU A 39 -7.71 -4.82 4.71
C GLU A 39 -7.54 -6.34 4.79
N LEU A 40 -6.85 -6.95 3.83
CA LEU A 40 -6.54 -8.37 3.91
C LEU A 40 -5.52 -8.65 5.02
N PRO A 41 -5.85 -9.48 6.03
CA PRO A 41 -4.91 -9.82 7.09
C PRO A 41 -3.72 -10.63 6.56
N VAL A 42 -2.50 -10.15 6.80
CA VAL A 42 -1.28 -10.77 6.34
C VAL A 42 -0.45 -11.27 7.52
N GLY A 43 -0.05 -12.54 7.47
CA GLY A 43 0.86 -13.18 8.43
C GLY A 43 0.25 -13.44 9.82
N LYS A 44 1.08 -13.99 10.73
CA LYS A 44 0.65 -14.40 12.07
C LYS A 44 0.21 -13.25 12.98
N ARG A 45 0.71 -12.03 12.74
CA ARG A 45 0.37 -10.84 13.52
C ARG A 45 -0.81 -10.07 12.95
N GLN A 46 -1.50 -10.63 11.92
CA GLN A 46 -2.64 -10.02 11.26
C GLN A 46 -2.41 -8.52 10.94
N ARG A 47 -1.23 -8.21 10.38
CA ARG A 47 -0.96 -6.86 9.88
C ARG A 47 -1.75 -6.67 8.60
N TYR A 48 -2.28 -5.46 8.44
CA TYR A 48 -3.07 -5.09 7.27
C TYR A 48 -2.28 -4.09 6.44
N SER A 49 -2.40 -4.20 5.13
CA SER A 49 -2.21 -3.12 4.19
C SER A 49 -3.60 -2.65 3.79
N ASP A 50 -3.81 -1.37 3.57
CA ASP A 50 -5.15 -0.87 3.23
C ASP A 50 -5.63 -1.51 1.93
N PHE A 51 -4.76 -1.61 0.92
CA PHE A 51 -5.10 -2.26 -0.34
C PHE A 51 -3.98 -3.20 -0.81
N ILE A 52 -4.40 -4.34 -1.35
CA ILE A 52 -3.55 -5.26 -2.11
C ILE A 52 -4.15 -5.36 -3.51
N VAL A 53 -3.36 -5.08 -4.54
CA VAL A 53 -3.78 -5.11 -5.94
C VAL A 53 -2.98 -6.16 -6.67
N LEU A 54 -3.67 -7.05 -7.38
CA LEU A 54 -3.07 -8.10 -8.20
C LEU A 54 -3.52 -7.97 -9.65
N HIS A 55 -2.59 -8.12 -10.57
CA HIS A 55 -2.84 -8.22 -12.00
C HIS A 55 -2.01 -9.36 -12.59
N PRO A 56 -2.58 -10.24 -13.45
CA PRO A 56 -1.86 -11.41 -13.97
C PRO A 56 -0.55 -11.08 -14.69
N GLY A 57 -0.51 -10.00 -15.45
CA GLY A 57 0.67 -9.59 -16.21
C GLY A 57 1.56 -8.54 -15.52
N ARG A 58 1.16 -7.98 -14.38
CA ARG A 58 1.89 -6.88 -13.69
C ARG A 58 2.32 -7.23 -12.27
N GLY A 59 1.79 -8.32 -11.70
CA GLY A 59 2.14 -8.82 -10.39
C GLY A 59 1.34 -8.19 -9.25
N LEU A 60 1.97 -8.05 -8.08
CA LEU A 60 1.35 -7.73 -6.81
C LEU A 60 1.80 -6.35 -6.30
N LEU A 61 0.86 -5.52 -5.87
CA LEU A 61 1.13 -4.20 -5.30
C LEU A 61 0.38 -4.02 -3.98
N LEU A 62 1.12 -3.70 -2.90
CA LEU A 62 0.55 -3.39 -1.60
C LEU A 62 0.58 -1.88 -1.38
N LEU A 63 -0.54 -1.31 -0.92
CA LEU A 63 -0.68 0.13 -0.77
C LEU A 63 -1.25 0.49 0.60
N GLU A 64 -0.65 1.52 1.19
CA GLU A 64 -1.14 2.21 2.39
C GLU A 64 -1.67 3.58 1.98
N VAL A 65 -2.84 3.97 2.45
CA VAL A 65 -3.47 5.26 2.12
C VAL A 65 -3.42 6.18 3.32
N LYS A 66 -2.98 7.41 3.12
CA LYS A 66 -2.96 8.44 4.16
C LYS A 66 -3.66 9.71 3.69
N ASP A 67 -4.53 10.23 4.55
CA ASP A 67 -5.32 11.47 4.34
C ASP A 67 -4.58 12.72 4.79
N TRP A 68 -3.30 12.62 5.10
CA TRP A 68 -2.54 13.74 5.63
C TRP A 68 -2.53 14.91 4.67
N LYS A 69 -2.59 16.11 5.25
CA LYS A 69 -2.33 17.36 4.55
C LYS A 69 -0.87 17.74 4.73
N LEU A 70 -0.31 18.44 3.77
CA LEU A 70 1.10 18.85 3.79
C LEU A 70 1.46 19.69 5.03
N ASP A 71 0.60 20.62 5.40
CA ASP A 71 0.76 21.51 6.56
C ASP A 71 0.68 20.78 7.91
N THR A 72 0.08 19.60 7.95
CA THR A 72 0.01 18.78 9.16
C THR A 72 1.27 17.95 9.40
N ILE A 73 2.11 17.76 8.39
CA ILE A 73 3.35 16.98 8.52
C ILE A 73 4.45 17.89 9.04
N ALA A 74 4.90 17.65 10.29
CA ALA A 74 5.97 18.43 10.91
C ALA A 74 7.36 17.89 10.59
N LYS A 75 7.51 16.56 10.56
CA LYS A 75 8.77 15.86 10.28
C LYS A 75 8.50 14.44 9.84
N ILE A 76 9.34 13.94 8.93
CA ILE A 76 9.35 12.53 8.50
C ILE A 76 10.77 12.00 8.64
N ASP A 77 10.88 10.79 9.15
CA ASP A 77 12.10 9.99 9.13
C ASP A 77 11.78 8.53 8.75
N HIS A 78 12.80 7.67 8.69
CA HIS A 78 12.63 6.27 8.26
C HIS A 78 11.72 5.44 9.17
N VAL A 79 11.49 5.87 10.40
CA VAL A 79 10.75 5.11 11.41
C VAL A 79 9.38 5.75 11.68
N SER A 80 9.32 7.09 11.72
CA SER A 80 8.16 7.81 12.21
C SER A 80 7.84 9.05 11.39
N VAL A 81 6.59 9.49 11.53
CA VAL A 81 6.09 10.76 11.03
C VAL A 81 5.51 11.54 12.20
N LYS A 82 5.96 12.77 12.40
CA LYS A 82 5.38 13.71 13.38
C LYS A 82 4.32 14.54 12.68
N LEU A 83 3.10 14.48 13.21
CA LEU A 83 1.95 15.22 12.72
C LEU A 83 1.59 16.34 13.70
N ARG A 84 1.24 17.51 13.17
CA ARG A 84 0.64 18.61 13.95
C ARG A 84 -0.85 18.35 14.06
N THR A 85 -1.35 18.32 15.27
CA THR A 85 -2.78 18.18 15.58
C THR A 85 -3.26 19.40 16.35
N SER A 86 -4.58 19.56 16.49
CA SER A 86 -5.18 20.62 17.32
C SER A 86 -4.74 20.57 18.79
N ASN A 87 -4.34 19.40 19.26
CA ASN A 87 -3.94 19.14 20.65
C ASN A 87 -2.41 19.06 20.84
N GLY A 88 -1.61 19.49 19.83
CA GLY A 88 -0.15 19.43 19.86
C GLY A 88 0.45 18.61 18.72
N SER A 89 1.46 17.80 19.01
CA SER A 89 2.08 16.92 18.03
C SER A 89 1.86 15.45 18.36
N GLU A 90 1.51 14.66 17.34
CA GLU A 90 1.34 13.22 17.42
C GLU A 90 2.39 12.52 16.58
N SER A 91 2.89 11.37 17.05
CA SER A 91 3.83 10.54 16.30
C SER A 91 3.13 9.31 15.75
N ALA A 92 3.20 9.13 14.44
CA ALA A 92 2.73 7.93 13.74
C ALA A 92 3.91 7.14 13.16
N SER A 93 3.73 5.85 12.94
CA SER A 93 4.72 5.05 12.21
C SER A 93 4.85 5.53 10.77
N ASN A 94 6.06 5.43 10.20
CA ASN A 94 6.24 5.71 8.78
C ASN A 94 5.42 4.70 7.94
N PRO A 95 4.45 5.15 7.14
CA PRO A 95 3.56 4.27 6.39
C PRO A 95 4.28 3.44 5.33
N LEU A 96 5.38 3.95 4.77
CA LEU A 96 6.19 3.19 3.82
C LEU A 96 6.91 2.02 4.52
N ALA A 97 7.44 2.22 5.72
CA ALA A 97 8.02 1.15 6.53
C ALA A 97 6.97 0.11 6.92
N GLN A 98 5.75 0.56 7.23
CA GLN A 98 4.64 -0.31 7.60
C GLN A 98 4.22 -1.21 6.42
N VAL A 99 3.92 -0.64 5.25
CA VAL A 99 3.50 -1.41 4.07
C VAL A 99 4.61 -2.30 3.54
N ARG A 100 5.88 -1.89 3.64
CA ARG A 100 7.04 -2.73 3.29
C ARG A 100 7.09 -3.99 4.13
N GLN A 101 6.91 -3.89 5.45
CA GLN A 101 6.88 -5.06 6.32
C GLN A 101 5.71 -6.00 5.98
N CYS A 102 4.55 -5.44 5.66
CA CYS A 102 3.40 -6.21 5.21
C CYS A 102 3.70 -6.95 3.89
N ALA A 103 4.32 -6.27 2.93
CA ALA A 103 4.72 -6.86 1.65
C ALA A 103 5.69 -8.04 1.84
N TYR A 104 6.72 -7.87 2.67
CA TYR A 104 7.68 -8.95 2.93
C TYR A 104 7.03 -10.16 3.61
N GLN A 105 6.11 -9.95 4.54
CA GLN A 105 5.37 -11.05 5.18
C GLN A 105 4.50 -11.81 4.16
N LEU A 106 3.79 -11.08 3.29
CA LEU A 106 2.97 -11.70 2.25
C LEU A 106 3.84 -12.47 1.25
N VAL A 107 4.91 -11.86 0.75
CA VAL A 107 5.85 -12.50 -0.19
C VAL A 107 6.47 -13.76 0.42
N ASN A 108 6.91 -13.69 1.66
CA ASN A 108 7.46 -14.87 2.35
C ASN A 108 6.43 -15.99 2.50
N ARG A 109 5.17 -15.65 2.68
CA ARG A 109 4.06 -16.63 2.72
C ARG A 109 3.81 -17.25 1.35
N LEU A 110 3.76 -16.43 0.30
CA LEU A 110 3.56 -16.89 -1.07
C LEU A 110 4.72 -17.78 -1.55
N LYS A 111 5.95 -17.48 -1.16
CA LYS A 111 7.13 -18.30 -1.49
C LYS A 111 7.11 -19.72 -0.90
N GLN A 112 6.22 -20.00 0.05
CA GLN A 112 6.04 -21.35 0.59
C GLN A 112 5.26 -22.27 -0.36
N ASP A 113 4.59 -21.71 -1.35
CA ASP A 113 3.90 -22.47 -2.38
C ASP A 113 4.83 -22.72 -3.57
N PRO A 114 5.22 -23.99 -3.86
CA PRO A 114 6.09 -24.32 -4.98
C PRO A 114 5.56 -23.89 -6.35
N GLN A 115 4.26 -23.72 -6.50
CA GLN A 115 3.61 -23.30 -7.76
C GLN A 115 3.81 -21.80 -8.04
N LEU A 116 4.18 -21.01 -7.03
CA LEU A 116 4.35 -19.56 -7.14
C LEU A 116 5.80 -19.11 -7.26
N VAL A 117 6.75 -20.04 -7.24
CA VAL A 117 8.18 -19.74 -7.27
C VAL A 117 8.88 -20.42 -8.45
N HIS A 118 10.00 -19.84 -8.88
CA HIS A 118 10.88 -20.48 -9.84
C HIS A 118 11.49 -21.76 -9.25
N SER A 119 11.30 -22.90 -9.94
CA SER A 119 11.84 -24.20 -9.54
C SER A 119 13.30 -24.39 -10.01
N GLU A 120 13.72 -23.65 -11.05
CA GLU A 120 15.01 -23.81 -11.72
C GLU A 120 15.65 -22.44 -12.09
N GLY A 121 16.94 -22.46 -12.38
CA GLY A 121 17.65 -21.31 -12.92
C GLY A 121 18.10 -20.28 -11.88
N ARG A 122 18.48 -19.10 -12.36
CA ARG A 122 19.04 -18.00 -11.55
C ARG A 122 18.10 -17.48 -10.45
N TYR A 123 16.82 -17.60 -10.65
CA TYR A 123 15.78 -17.02 -9.78
C TYR A 123 15.07 -18.05 -8.89
N VAL A 124 15.66 -19.25 -8.74
CA VAL A 124 15.11 -20.32 -7.87
C VAL A 124 14.70 -19.75 -6.50
N GLY A 125 13.48 -20.09 -6.08
CA GLY A 125 12.89 -19.64 -4.80
C GLY A 125 12.33 -18.22 -4.81
N ASN A 126 12.51 -17.45 -5.89
CA ASN A 126 11.84 -16.16 -6.06
C ASN A 126 10.45 -16.35 -6.68
N LEU A 127 9.52 -15.42 -6.39
CA LEU A 127 8.19 -15.44 -6.98
C LEU A 127 8.26 -15.37 -8.52
N LEU A 128 7.33 -16.05 -9.19
CA LEU A 128 7.15 -16.03 -10.64
C LEU A 128 6.68 -14.68 -11.20
N PHE A 129 6.26 -13.78 -10.32
CA PHE A 129 5.74 -12.45 -10.68
C PHE A 129 6.38 -11.37 -9.80
N PRO A 130 6.47 -10.14 -10.32
CA PRO A 130 7.00 -9.02 -9.55
C PRO A 130 6.03 -8.58 -8.45
N TYR A 131 6.56 -7.92 -7.44
CA TYR A 131 5.76 -7.27 -6.41
C TYR A 131 6.34 -5.89 -6.07
N GLY A 132 5.47 -5.03 -5.56
CA GLY A 132 5.82 -3.70 -5.09
C GLY A 132 4.98 -3.29 -3.89
N TYR A 133 5.34 -2.18 -3.29
CA TYR A 133 4.59 -1.57 -2.21
C TYR A 133 4.71 -0.05 -2.25
N GLY A 134 3.74 0.66 -1.69
CA GLY A 134 3.75 2.11 -1.74
C GLY A 134 2.76 2.78 -0.81
N VAL A 135 2.85 4.11 -0.74
CA VAL A 135 1.96 4.96 0.02
C VAL A 135 1.21 5.88 -0.93
N VAL A 136 -0.10 5.96 -0.74
CA VAL A 136 -0.99 6.89 -1.45
C VAL A 136 -1.29 8.07 -0.51
N LEU A 137 -0.85 9.26 -0.89
CA LEU A 137 -1.14 10.50 -0.16
C LEU A 137 -2.33 11.18 -0.83
N SER A 138 -3.54 10.95 -0.28
CA SER A 138 -4.79 11.33 -0.96
C SER A 138 -5.08 12.83 -0.97
N ASN A 139 -4.41 13.63 -0.12
CA ASN A 139 -4.58 15.08 0.01
C ASN A 139 -3.33 15.90 -0.35
N ILE A 140 -2.30 15.26 -0.89
CA ILE A 140 -1.06 15.92 -1.30
C ILE A 140 -0.88 15.71 -2.79
N THR A 141 -0.73 16.80 -3.55
CA THR A 141 -0.50 16.70 -4.99
C THR A 141 0.95 16.31 -5.29
N ARG A 142 1.19 15.73 -6.47
CA ARG A 142 2.57 15.43 -6.93
C ARG A 142 3.46 16.68 -6.93
N ARG A 143 2.91 17.82 -7.31
CA ARG A 143 3.63 19.10 -7.32
C ARG A 143 4.04 19.51 -5.90
N ASP A 144 3.12 19.43 -4.95
CA ASP A 144 3.40 19.80 -3.56
C ASP A 144 4.42 18.83 -2.95
N PHE A 145 4.27 17.54 -3.22
CA PHE A 145 5.22 16.52 -2.76
C PHE A 145 6.64 16.76 -3.28
N ASN A 146 6.79 17.08 -4.58
CA ASN A 146 8.09 17.33 -5.20
C ASN A 146 8.78 18.61 -4.69
N ASN A 147 8.02 19.56 -4.15
CA ASN A 147 8.52 20.82 -3.58
C ASN A 147 8.91 20.69 -2.10
N THR A 148 8.83 19.50 -1.51
CA THR A 148 9.15 19.25 -0.11
C THR A 148 10.32 18.28 0.03
N ASP A 149 10.98 18.30 1.20
CA ASP A 149 12.02 17.33 1.56
C ASP A 149 11.44 15.97 2.00
N MET A 150 10.17 15.68 1.65
CA MET A 150 9.52 14.40 1.96
C MET A 150 10.00 13.23 1.08
N LYS A 151 11.17 13.33 0.48
CA LYS A 151 11.80 12.29 -0.36
C LYS A 151 11.99 10.96 0.38
N GLU A 152 12.00 10.99 1.69
CA GLU A 152 12.08 9.80 2.54
C GLU A 152 10.81 8.93 2.53
N LEU A 153 9.65 9.47 2.04
CA LEU A 153 8.47 8.69 1.68
C LEU A 153 8.51 8.20 0.22
N SER A 154 9.45 8.70 -0.58
CA SER A 154 9.44 8.50 -2.04
C SER A 154 10.39 7.42 -2.53
N LEU A 155 10.88 6.55 -1.67
CA LEU A 155 11.67 5.38 -2.09
C LEU A 155 10.76 4.28 -2.67
N ILE A 156 9.87 4.66 -3.59
CA ILE A 156 9.32 3.76 -4.57
C ILE A 156 10.13 3.98 -5.86
N HIS A 157 11.25 3.34 -5.94
CA HIS A 157 11.84 3.03 -7.22
C HIS A 157 11.26 1.68 -7.64
N ILE A 158 10.19 1.74 -8.42
CA ILE A 158 9.74 0.64 -9.25
C ILE A 158 10.63 0.61 -10.48
#